data_3e9564924312bc4f1a5c09b3ba3ad1d2
#
_entry.id   3e9564924312bc4f1a5c09b3ba3ad1d2
#
_cell.length_a   1.000
_cell.length_b   1.000
_cell.length_c   1.000
_cell.angle_alpha   90.00
_cell.angle_beta   90.00
_cell.angle_gamma   90.00
#
_symmetry.space_group_name_H-M   'P 1'
#
loop_
_entity.id
_entity.type
_entity.pdbx_description
1 polymer ?
#
loop_
_entity_poly.entity_id
_entity_poly.type
_entity_poly.pdbx_seq_one_letter_code
_entity_poly.pdbx_strand_id
1 'polypeptide(L)'
;MRLKVKLQDAVAIKNLVLAAAALPCDVDLQSGSFVIDAKSILGVLGLPKEDTGILQVYSDDPSVCTPFLEALEHLGILCPEGPMIQKTTFLACALGEMLIDFTMQGKNEQGQRVFAQNAGGAPANVMAAMAKLGARTAFIGKAGNDMHGRFLRETLEQCGIDSTGFTLSDDYFTTLAFVDVKPDGEREFSFARNHGADKM
;
A
#
# COMPACT_ATOMS: atom_id res chain seq x y z
N MET A 1 12.91 -0.40 11.40
CA MET A 1 13.91 -0.80 10.37
C MET A 1 13.81 -2.30 10.11
N ARG A 2 14.04 -2.77 8.87
CA ARG A 2 13.94 -4.20 8.51
C ARG A 2 15.18 -4.64 7.72
N LEU A 3 15.80 -5.78 8.14
CA LEU A 3 17.09 -6.24 7.64
C LEU A 3 17.06 -7.73 7.34
N LYS A 4 17.73 -8.16 6.26
CA LYS A 4 17.97 -9.57 5.99
C LYS A 4 19.30 -9.99 6.58
N VAL A 5 19.29 -11.07 7.38
CA VAL A 5 20.47 -11.55 8.11
C VAL A 5 20.75 -13.01 7.80
N LYS A 6 22.02 -13.39 7.93
CA LYS A 6 22.49 -14.76 7.79
C LYS A 6 22.36 -15.49 9.13
N LEU A 7 21.86 -16.72 9.08
CA LEU A 7 21.68 -17.61 10.23
C LEU A 7 22.50 -18.91 10.06
N GLN A 8 23.66 -18.83 9.43
CA GLN A 8 24.43 -19.96 8.89
C GLN A 8 24.98 -20.90 9.96
N ASP A 9 25.35 -20.38 11.14
CA ASP A 9 25.93 -21.15 12.19
C ASP A 9 25.59 -20.62 13.60
N ALA A 10 25.94 -21.40 14.64
CA ALA A 10 25.66 -21.02 16.01
C ALA A 10 26.42 -19.75 16.47
N VAL A 11 27.54 -19.42 15.85
CA VAL A 11 28.31 -18.20 16.17
C VAL A 11 27.61 -16.97 15.64
N ALA A 12 27.14 -17.02 14.38
CA ALA A 12 26.35 -15.96 13.77
C ALA A 12 25.07 -15.71 14.58
N ILE A 13 24.34 -16.78 14.95
CA ILE A 13 23.14 -16.70 15.79
C ILE A 13 23.45 -16.05 17.14
N LYS A 14 24.49 -16.51 17.85
CA LYS A 14 24.89 -15.93 19.15
C LYS A 14 25.20 -14.44 19.01
N ASN A 15 25.97 -14.06 17.99
CA ASN A 15 26.37 -12.66 17.77
C ASN A 15 25.17 -11.79 17.44
N LEU A 16 24.23 -12.32 16.62
CA LEU A 16 22.97 -11.65 16.31
C LEU A 16 22.16 -11.35 17.58
N VAL A 17 21.97 -12.37 18.42
CA VAL A 17 21.21 -12.24 19.68
C VAL A 17 21.87 -11.21 20.61
N LEU A 18 23.20 -11.25 20.75
CA LEU A 18 23.92 -10.28 21.58
C LEU A 18 23.79 -8.85 21.06
N ALA A 19 23.88 -8.65 19.74
CA ALA A 19 23.68 -7.34 19.13
C ALA A 19 22.23 -6.84 19.31
N ALA A 20 21.23 -7.70 19.11
CA ALA A 20 19.84 -7.38 19.33
C ALA A 20 19.52 -7.04 20.80
N ALA A 21 20.10 -7.80 21.74
CA ALA A 21 19.91 -7.60 23.19
C ALA A 21 20.47 -6.24 23.69
N ALA A 22 21.44 -5.67 22.99
CA ALA A 22 21.99 -4.36 23.32
C ALA A 22 21.08 -3.19 22.93
N LEU A 23 20.06 -3.42 22.10
CA LEU A 23 19.14 -2.38 21.65
C LEU A 23 18.09 -2.03 22.73
N PRO A 24 17.71 -0.73 22.86
CA PRO A 24 16.69 -0.28 23.81
C PRO A 24 15.25 -0.55 23.33
N CYS A 25 15.07 -1.04 22.11
CA CYS A 25 13.77 -1.32 21.48
C CYS A 25 13.59 -2.82 21.24
N ASP A 26 12.36 -3.24 20.95
CA ASP A 26 12.06 -4.62 20.58
C ASP A 26 12.66 -4.98 19.21
N VAL A 27 13.05 -6.24 19.06
CA VAL A 27 13.62 -6.78 17.82
C VAL A 27 13.06 -8.19 17.59
N ASP A 28 12.35 -8.37 16.50
CA ASP A 28 11.85 -9.69 16.10
C ASP A 28 12.72 -10.29 14.99
N LEU A 29 12.86 -11.61 15.03
CA LEU A 29 13.44 -12.40 13.95
C LEU A 29 12.36 -13.26 13.32
N GLN A 30 12.14 -13.07 12.03
CA GLN A 30 11.28 -13.90 11.21
C GLN A 30 12.12 -14.90 10.41
N SER A 31 11.79 -16.19 10.50
CA SER A 31 12.35 -17.28 9.70
C SER A 31 11.20 -18.16 9.20
N GLY A 32 10.96 -18.15 7.89
CA GLY A 32 9.77 -18.75 7.29
C GLY A 32 8.47 -18.19 7.85
N SER A 33 7.62 -19.03 8.42
CA SER A 33 6.36 -18.63 9.07
C SER A 33 6.49 -18.30 10.56
N PHE A 34 7.68 -18.46 11.15
CA PHE A 34 7.92 -18.23 12.56
C PHE A 34 8.40 -16.81 12.80
N VAL A 35 7.88 -16.17 13.85
CA VAL A 35 8.35 -14.88 14.36
C VAL A 35 8.64 -15.03 15.84
N ILE A 36 9.85 -14.63 16.23
CA ILE A 36 10.32 -14.77 17.61
C ILE A 36 11.08 -13.52 18.05
N ASP A 37 11.20 -13.32 19.36
CA ASP A 37 12.06 -12.27 19.91
C ASP A 37 13.53 -12.60 19.59
N ALA A 38 14.17 -11.71 18.81
CA ALA A 38 15.58 -11.85 18.41
C ALA A 38 16.56 -11.71 19.59
N LYS A 39 16.13 -11.26 20.75
CA LYS A 39 16.91 -11.19 21.99
C LYS A 39 16.93 -12.53 22.74
N SER A 40 16.06 -13.47 22.36
CA SER A 40 15.97 -14.79 22.99
C SER A 40 16.85 -15.84 22.30
N ILE A 41 17.99 -16.18 22.89
CA ILE A 41 18.91 -17.18 22.32
C ILE A 41 18.24 -18.54 22.12
N LEU A 42 17.40 -18.98 23.07
CA LEU A 42 16.69 -20.26 22.97
C LEU A 42 15.61 -20.21 21.88
N GLY A 43 14.93 -19.05 21.73
CA GLY A 43 13.96 -18.84 20.65
C GLY A 43 14.65 -18.96 19.29
N VAL A 44 15.77 -18.26 19.10
CA VAL A 44 16.48 -18.26 17.81
C VAL A 44 17.09 -19.62 17.47
N LEU A 45 17.66 -20.33 18.45
CA LEU A 45 18.20 -21.70 18.27
C LEU A 45 17.11 -22.73 18.00
N GLY A 46 15.86 -22.48 18.46
CA GLY A 46 14.71 -23.36 18.25
C GLY A 46 14.06 -23.22 16.87
N LEU A 47 14.45 -22.23 16.07
CA LEU A 47 13.93 -22.05 14.73
C LEU A 47 14.33 -23.19 13.78
N PRO A 48 13.50 -23.50 12.76
CA PRO A 48 13.93 -24.33 11.64
C PRO A 48 15.23 -23.79 11.03
N LYS A 49 16.15 -24.71 10.66
CA LYS A 49 17.41 -24.31 10.04
C LYS A 49 17.16 -23.70 8.67
N GLU A 50 17.17 -22.41 8.63
CA GLU A 50 17.21 -21.61 7.39
C GLU A 50 18.50 -20.80 7.38
N ASP A 51 19.10 -20.64 6.19
CA ASP A 51 20.37 -19.91 6.05
C ASP A 51 20.21 -18.41 6.27
N THR A 52 18.99 -17.89 6.20
CA THR A 52 18.68 -16.45 6.33
C THR A 52 17.39 -16.22 7.08
N GLY A 53 17.32 -15.08 7.77
CA GLY A 53 16.11 -14.58 8.41
C GLY A 53 15.91 -13.09 8.17
N ILE A 54 14.78 -12.56 8.60
CA ILE A 54 14.45 -11.15 8.54
C ILE A 54 14.35 -10.60 9.95
N LEU A 55 15.21 -9.65 10.29
CA LEU A 55 15.11 -8.86 11.51
C LEU A 55 14.16 -7.69 11.33
N GLN A 56 13.22 -7.53 12.23
CA GLN A 56 12.39 -6.35 12.39
C GLN A 56 12.82 -5.62 13.66
N VAL A 57 13.45 -4.45 13.50
CA VAL A 57 13.80 -3.55 14.61
C VAL A 57 12.71 -2.50 14.75
N TYR A 58 12.13 -2.39 15.94
CA TYR A 58 11.02 -1.46 16.22
C TYR A 58 11.53 -0.08 16.65
N SER A 59 12.44 0.47 15.84
CA SER A 59 12.94 1.84 15.95
C SER A 59 13.28 2.39 14.57
N ASP A 60 13.04 3.68 14.38
CA ASP A 60 13.51 4.45 13.23
C ASP A 60 14.50 5.55 13.65
N ASP A 61 14.93 5.56 14.92
CA ASP A 61 15.91 6.50 15.44
C ASP A 61 17.30 6.18 14.87
N PRO A 62 17.93 7.09 14.12
CA PRO A 62 19.26 6.88 13.56
C PRO A 62 20.33 6.60 14.61
N SER A 63 20.20 7.16 15.83
CA SER A 63 21.15 6.93 16.93
C SER A 63 21.12 5.48 17.44
N VAL A 64 20.02 4.77 17.24
CA VAL A 64 19.83 3.34 17.56
C VAL A 64 20.16 2.45 16.37
N CYS A 65 19.64 2.84 15.19
CA CYS A 65 19.71 2.03 13.98
C CYS A 65 21.09 1.99 13.35
N THR A 66 21.82 3.12 13.30
CA THR A 66 23.12 3.18 12.62
C THR A 66 24.20 2.33 13.31
N PRO A 67 24.42 2.44 14.63
CA PRO A 67 25.41 1.60 15.30
C PRO A 67 25.08 0.10 15.22
N PHE A 68 23.80 -0.24 15.20
CA PHE A 68 23.37 -1.63 15.07
C PHE A 68 23.66 -2.21 13.69
N LEU A 69 23.39 -1.42 12.63
CA LEU A 69 23.75 -1.79 11.25
C LEU A 69 25.25 -2.03 11.11
N GLU A 70 26.08 -1.08 11.59
CA GLU A 70 27.53 -1.18 11.55
C GLU A 70 28.03 -2.43 12.30
N ALA A 71 27.44 -2.74 13.46
CA ALA A 71 27.77 -3.95 14.21
C ALA A 71 27.45 -5.23 13.44
N LEU A 72 26.28 -5.32 12.79
CA LEU A 72 25.90 -6.50 11.98
C LEU A 72 26.75 -6.65 10.73
N GLU A 73 27.15 -5.53 10.09
CA GLU A 73 28.10 -5.52 8.97
C GLU A 73 29.47 -6.05 9.40
N HIS A 74 29.99 -5.53 10.49
CA HIS A 74 31.30 -5.94 11.03
C HIS A 74 31.35 -7.42 11.42
N LEU A 75 30.22 -7.96 11.89
CA LEU A 75 30.03 -9.38 12.20
C LEU A 75 29.80 -10.25 10.95
N GLY A 76 29.66 -9.65 9.77
CA GLY A 76 29.37 -10.36 8.51
C GLY A 76 28.00 -11.04 8.46
N ILE A 77 27.08 -10.62 9.36
CA ILE A 77 25.75 -11.21 9.53
C ILE A 77 24.76 -10.61 8.52
N LEU A 78 24.96 -9.36 8.08
CA LEU A 78 24.10 -8.76 7.06
C LEU A 78 24.26 -9.50 5.73
N CYS A 79 23.12 -9.72 5.06
CA CYS A 79 23.16 -10.11 3.66
C CYS A 79 23.59 -8.91 2.81
N PRO A 80 24.39 -9.10 1.75
CA PRO A 80 24.91 -8.02 0.91
C PRO A 80 23.85 -7.30 0.08
N GLU A 81 22.64 -7.78 0.06
CA GLU A 81 21.48 -7.05 -0.43
C GLU A 81 21.19 -5.96 0.61
N GLY A 82 21.46 -4.70 0.25
CA GLY A 82 21.26 -3.51 1.09
C GLY A 82 19.90 -3.48 1.81
N PRO A 83 19.59 -2.42 2.60
CA PRO A 83 18.37 -2.39 3.39
C PRO A 83 17.22 -2.87 2.52
N MET A 84 16.53 -3.92 2.97
CA MET A 84 15.36 -4.40 2.24
C MET A 84 14.45 -3.18 2.11
N ILE A 85 14.40 -2.60 0.91
CA ILE A 85 13.27 -1.76 0.56
C ILE A 85 12.09 -2.60 1.02
N GLN A 86 11.35 -2.11 1.99
CA GLN A 86 10.12 -2.79 2.40
C GLN A 86 9.43 -3.14 1.09
N LYS A 87 9.40 -4.42 0.73
CA LYS A 87 8.42 -4.90 -0.23
C LYS A 87 7.12 -4.57 0.47
N THR A 88 6.61 -3.40 0.12
CA THR A 88 5.36 -2.89 0.65
C THR A 88 4.30 -3.87 0.18
N THR A 89 4.07 -4.90 1.00
CA THR A 89 3.10 -5.93 0.66
C THR A 89 1.75 -5.28 0.76
N PHE A 90 1.13 -5.03 -0.37
CA PHE A 90 -0.26 -4.62 -0.40
C PHE A 90 -1.11 -5.78 0.10
N LEU A 91 -2.05 -5.49 1.01
CA LEU A 91 -3.04 -6.48 1.45
C LEU A 91 -4.03 -6.78 0.30
N ALA A 92 -4.32 -5.76 -0.50
CA ALA A 92 -5.17 -5.89 -1.68
C ALA A 92 -4.71 -4.95 -2.80
N CYS A 93 -4.89 -5.43 -4.02
CA CYS A 93 -4.72 -4.64 -5.23
C CYS A 93 -5.95 -4.89 -6.13
N ALA A 94 -6.59 -3.82 -6.57
CA ALA A 94 -7.68 -3.93 -7.54
C ALA A 94 -7.23 -3.48 -8.92
N LEU A 95 -7.65 -4.24 -9.93
CA LEU A 95 -7.58 -3.86 -11.34
C LEU A 95 -9.01 -3.60 -11.81
N GLY A 96 -9.28 -2.42 -12.37
CA GLY A 96 -10.60 -2.17 -12.90
C GLY A 96 -10.89 -0.72 -13.25
N GLU A 97 -12.19 -0.44 -13.33
CA GLU A 97 -12.69 0.88 -13.69
C GLU A 97 -12.61 1.87 -12.53
N MET A 98 -12.29 3.11 -12.89
CA MET A 98 -12.51 4.28 -12.07
C MET A 98 -13.06 5.39 -12.96
N LEU A 99 -14.10 6.06 -12.52
CA LEU A 99 -14.89 6.99 -13.34
C LEU A 99 -15.46 8.14 -12.48
N ILE A 100 -16.07 9.09 -13.11
CA ILE A 100 -16.80 10.15 -12.41
C ILE A 100 -18.29 9.84 -12.36
N ASP A 101 -18.85 9.87 -11.15
CA ASP A 101 -20.29 9.88 -10.92
C ASP A 101 -20.76 11.32 -10.70
N PHE A 102 -21.49 11.88 -11.68
CA PHE A 102 -22.22 13.14 -11.54
C PHE A 102 -23.60 12.86 -10.95
N THR A 103 -23.74 13.06 -9.64
CA THR A 103 -25.00 12.84 -8.92
C THR A 103 -25.83 14.10 -8.89
N MET A 104 -27.08 14.02 -9.36
CA MET A 104 -28.06 15.11 -9.34
C MET A 104 -28.29 15.61 -7.92
N GLN A 105 -28.12 16.92 -7.71
CA GLN A 105 -28.29 17.61 -6.42
C GLN A 105 -29.55 18.49 -6.38
N GLY A 106 -30.30 18.51 -7.47
CA GLY A 106 -31.46 19.38 -7.59
C GLY A 106 -31.28 20.47 -8.64
N LYS A 107 -31.97 21.61 -8.44
CA LYS A 107 -31.87 22.77 -9.32
C LYS A 107 -31.40 23.99 -8.54
N ASN A 108 -30.63 24.87 -9.20
CA ASN A 108 -30.27 26.17 -8.66
C ASN A 108 -31.45 27.16 -8.76
N GLU A 109 -31.25 28.42 -8.31
CA GLU A 109 -32.23 29.49 -8.34
C GLU A 109 -32.72 29.85 -9.75
N GLN A 110 -31.89 29.57 -10.79
CA GLN A 110 -32.20 29.81 -12.21
C GLN A 110 -32.92 28.59 -12.84
N GLY A 111 -33.21 27.53 -12.07
CA GLY A 111 -33.87 26.30 -12.55
C GLY A 111 -32.94 25.33 -13.30
N GLN A 112 -31.62 25.58 -13.30
CA GLN A 112 -30.63 24.73 -13.95
C GLN A 112 -30.32 23.52 -13.06
N ARG A 113 -30.13 22.35 -13.68
CA ARG A 113 -29.70 21.11 -12.93
C ARG A 113 -28.29 21.26 -12.39
N VAL A 114 -28.12 20.93 -11.13
CA VAL A 114 -26.81 20.92 -10.43
C VAL A 114 -26.40 19.48 -10.16
N PHE A 115 -25.14 19.15 -10.46
CA PHE A 115 -24.57 17.84 -10.21
C PHE A 115 -23.33 17.95 -9.31
N ALA A 116 -23.22 17.06 -8.35
CA ALA A 116 -21.98 16.86 -7.59
C ALA A 116 -21.08 15.86 -8.33
N GLN A 117 -19.81 16.23 -8.46
CA GLN A 117 -18.77 15.35 -9.00
C GLN A 117 -18.25 14.42 -7.89
N ASN A 118 -18.33 13.12 -8.09
CA ASN A 118 -17.84 12.12 -7.17
C ASN A 118 -16.93 11.14 -7.92
N ALA A 119 -15.91 10.64 -7.22
CA ALA A 119 -15.14 9.50 -7.69
C ALA A 119 -15.98 8.23 -7.54
N GLY A 120 -16.10 7.45 -8.60
CA GLY A 120 -16.85 6.21 -8.68
C GLY A 120 -16.02 5.07 -9.25
N GLY A 121 -16.62 3.89 -9.29
CA GLY A 121 -16.01 2.65 -9.73
C GLY A 121 -15.97 1.63 -8.60
N ALA A 122 -16.63 0.47 -8.77
CA ALA A 122 -16.76 -0.53 -7.73
C ALA A 122 -15.41 -1.03 -7.19
N PRO A 123 -14.39 -1.35 -8.02
CA PRO A 123 -13.09 -1.79 -7.52
C PRO A 123 -12.37 -0.71 -6.70
N ALA A 124 -12.43 0.56 -7.12
CA ALA A 124 -11.80 1.67 -6.40
C ALA A 124 -12.47 1.91 -5.03
N ASN A 125 -13.80 1.79 -4.97
CA ASN A 125 -14.56 1.93 -3.72
C ASN A 125 -14.18 0.85 -2.70
N VAL A 126 -13.94 -0.39 -3.14
CA VAL A 126 -13.45 -1.46 -2.25
C VAL A 126 -12.07 -1.12 -1.70
N MET A 127 -11.14 -0.67 -2.56
CA MET A 127 -9.80 -0.27 -2.10
C MET A 127 -9.84 0.88 -1.12
N ALA A 128 -10.70 1.89 -1.37
CA ALA A 128 -10.88 3.02 -0.45
C ALA A 128 -11.46 2.60 0.91
N ALA A 129 -12.42 1.68 0.91
CA ALA A 129 -12.97 1.13 2.15
C ALA A 129 -11.89 0.36 2.95
N MET A 130 -11.10 -0.48 2.30
CA MET A 130 -10.01 -1.22 2.93
C MET A 130 -8.91 -0.29 3.45
N ALA A 131 -8.54 0.75 2.68
CA ALA A 131 -7.56 1.74 3.11
C ALA A 131 -8.03 2.49 4.38
N LYS A 132 -9.29 2.88 4.45
CA LYS A 132 -9.88 3.50 5.65
C LYS A 132 -9.88 2.57 6.88
N LEU A 133 -9.86 1.27 6.69
CA LEU A 133 -9.72 0.27 7.75
C LEU A 133 -8.24 -0.02 8.10
N GLY A 134 -7.30 0.73 7.53
CA GLY A 134 -5.88 0.61 7.82
C GLY A 134 -5.12 -0.38 6.93
N ALA A 135 -5.76 -0.96 5.91
CA ALA A 135 -5.10 -1.84 4.98
C ALA A 135 -4.24 -1.06 3.97
N ARG A 136 -3.09 -1.59 3.61
CA ARG A 136 -2.32 -1.07 2.47
C ARG A 136 -2.93 -1.60 1.18
N THR A 137 -3.38 -0.69 0.34
CA THR A 137 -4.07 -1.01 -0.91
C THR A 137 -3.41 -0.32 -2.10
N ALA A 138 -3.55 -0.93 -3.28
CA ALA A 138 -3.12 -0.37 -4.56
C ALA A 138 -4.25 -0.45 -5.58
N PHE A 139 -4.24 0.45 -6.55
CA PHE A 139 -5.21 0.45 -7.62
C PHE A 139 -4.52 0.51 -8.98
N ILE A 140 -4.93 -0.38 -9.87
CA ILE A 140 -4.47 -0.44 -11.27
C ILE A 140 -5.66 -0.09 -12.15
N GLY A 141 -5.48 0.92 -13.00
CA GLY A 141 -6.54 1.39 -13.89
C GLY A 141 -6.08 2.48 -14.84
N LYS A 142 -7.02 3.01 -15.59
CA LYS A 142 -6.73 4.07 -16.55
C LYS A 142 -7.88 5.08 -16.60
N ALA A 143 -7.53 6.37 -16.68
CA ALA A 143 -8.45 7.47 -16.96
C ALA A 143 -7.87 8.38 -18.04
N GLY A 144 -8.62 9.37 -18.49
CA GLY A 144 -8.12 10.40 -19.40
C GLY A 144 -7.13 11.36 -18.71
N ASN A 145 -6.20 11.91 -19.44
CA ASN A 145 -5.37 13.02 -18.97
C ASN A 145 -6.15 14.35 -19.06
N ASP A 146 -7.30 14.37 -18.44
CA ASP A 146 -8.22 15.51 -18.35
C ASP A 146 -8.42 15.93 -16.88
N MET A 147 -9.26 16.94 -16.66
CA MET A 147 -9.53 17.44 -15.31
C MET A 147 -10.15 16.36 -14.39
N HIS A 148 -10.91 15.44 -14.97
CA HIS A 148 -11.59 14.37 -14.26
C HIS A 148 -10.61 13.25 -13.88
N GLY A 149 -9.73 12.83 -14.79
CA GLY A 149 -8.72 11.82 -14.50
C GLY A 149 -7.71 12.27 -13.45
N ARG A 150 -7.31 13.55 -13.48
CA ARG A 150 -6.46 14.13 -12.41
C ARG A 150 -7.17 14.14 -11.06
N PHE A 151 -8.44 14.53 -11.01
CA PHE A 151 -9.26 14.44 -9.80
C PHE A 151 -9.36 13.01 -9.25
N LEU A 152 -9.52 12.00 -10.12
CA LEU A 152 -9.56 10.60 -9.71
C LEU A 152 -8.24 10.15 -9.10
N ARG A 153 -7.10 10.52 -9.69
CA ARG A 153 -5.77 10.23 -9.14
C ARG A 153 -5.57 10.87 -7.76
N GLU A 154 -5.87 12.15 -7.64
CA GLU A 154 -5.81 12.87 -6.37
C GLU A 154 -6.70 12.22 -5.30
N THR A 155 -7.87 11.72 -5.69
CA THR A 155 -8.77 11.02 -4.77
C THR A 155 -8.17 9.70 -4.27
N LEU A 156 -7.53 8.91 -5.14
CA LEU A 156 -6.81 7.70 -4.72
C LEU A 156 -5.72 8.04 -3.69
N GLU A 157 -4.91 9.05 -3.97
CA GLU A 157 -3.81 9.50 -3.10
C GLU A 157 -4.33 10.00 -1.74
N GLN A 158 -5.41 10.79 -1.73
CA GLN A 158 -6.07 11.27 -0.51
C GLN A 158 -6.66 10.14 0.33
N CYS A 159 -7.09 9.04 -0.32
CA CYS A 159 -7.55 7.85 0.37
C CYS A 159 -6.40 6.95 0.88
N GLY A 160 -5.13 7.30 0.60
CA GLY A 160 -3.97 6.49 0.97
C GLY A 160 -3.80 5.22 0.14
N ILE A 161 -4.38 5.20 -1.06
CA ILE A 161 -4.27 4.09 -2.02
C ILE A 161 -3.05 4.34 -2.91
N ASP A 162 -2.20 3.34 -3.09
CA ASP A 162 -1.09 3.44 -4.05
C ASP A 162 -1.65 3.54 -5.48
N SER A 163 -1.40 4.67 -6.12
CA SER A 163 -1.89 5.02 -7.46
C SER A 163 -0.82 4.84 -8.56
N THR A 164 0.33 4.20 -8.27
CA THR A 164 1.41 4.02 -9.26
C THR A 164 0.98 3.21 -10.48
N GLY A 165 0.00 2.31 -10.30
CA GLY A 165 -0.64 1.56 -11.39
C GLY A 165 -1.79 2.30 -12.09
N PHE A 166 -2.13 3.53 -11.67
CA PHE A 166 -3.21 4.31 -12.28
C PHE A 166 -2.64 5.29 -13.31
N THR A 167 -2.89 5.01 -14.59
CA THR A 167 -2.33 5.76 -15.72
C THR A 167 -3.32 6.78 -16.26
N LEU A 168 -2.82 7.91 -16.77
CA LEU A 168 -3.60 8.90 -17.49
C LEU A 168 -3.24 8.85 -18.99
N SER A 169 -4.26 8.79 -19.83
CA SER A 169 -4.16 8.69 -21.29
C SER A 169 -4.45 10.00 -21.97
N ASP A 170 -3.62 10.38 -22.94
CA ASP A 170 -3.88 11.53 -23.79
C ASP A 170 -4.84 11.20 -24.96
N ASP A 171 -5.04 9.90 -25.25
CA ASP A 171 -5.82 9.43 -26.40
C ASP A 171 -7.29 9.15 -26.05
N TYR A 172 -7.63 9.00 -24.78
CA TYR A 172 -8.96 8.58 -24.32
C TYR A 172 -9.45 9.47 -23.19
N PHE A 173 -10.77 9.68 -23.12
CA PHE A 173 -11.41 10.47 -22.08
C PHE A 173 -11.65 9.67 -20.80
N THR A 174 -11.76 10.39 -19.67
CA THR A 174 -12.29 9.81 -18.43
C THR A 174 -13.77 9.48 -18.62
N THR A 175 -14.17 8.28 -18.26
CA THR A 175 -15.58 7.85 -18.28
C THR A 175 -16.40 8.66 -17.29
N LEU A 176 -17.57 9.13 -17.74
CA LEU A 176 -18.52 9.86 -16.91
C LEU A 176 -19.83 9.09 -16.80
N ALA A 177 -20.39 9.02 -15.61
CA ALA A 177 -21.75 8.56 -15.35
C ALA A 177 -22.58 9.70 -14.78
N PHE A 178 -23.77 9.89 -15.29
CA PHE A 178 -24.75 10.81 -14.74
C PHE A 178 -25.82 10.01 -14.01
N VAL A 179 -26.01 10.34 -12.74
CA VAL A 179 -26.93 9.63 -11.84
C VAL A 179 -28.06 10.55 -11.47
N ASP A 180 -29.26 10.21 -11.92
CA ASP A 180 -30.49 10.86 -11.49
C ASP A 180 -31.19 9.97 -10.47
N VAL A 181 -31.75 10.58 -9.42
CA VAL A 181 -32.47 9.85 -8.37
C VAL A 181 -33.95 10.24 -8.48
N LYS A 182 -34.77 9.27 -8.85
CA LYS A 182 -36.20 9.46 -8.94
C LYS A 182 -36.85 9.67 -7.58
N PRO A 183 -38.07 10.21 -7.51
CA PRO A 183 -38.78 10.45 -6.25
C PRO A 183 -39.03 9.17 -5.41
N ASP A 184 -39.06 8.00 -6.06
CA ASP A 184 -39.19 6.68 -5.43
C ASP A 184 -37.86 6.11 -4.90
N GLY A 185 -36.73 6.83 -5.12
CA GLY A 185 -35.40 6.41 -4.74
C GLY A 185 -34.67 5.53 -5.76
N GLU A 186 -35.31 5.18 -6.87
CA GLU A 186 -34.63 4.50 -7.98
C GLU A 186 -33.58 5.38 -8.62
N ARG A 187 -32.45 4.78 -9.01
CA ARG A 187 -31.36 5.46 -9.69
C ARG A 187 -31.38 5.16 -11.17
N GLU A 188 -31.34 6.21 -11.98
CA GLU A 188 -31.18 6.13 -13.43
C GLU A 188 -29.77 6.56 -13.80
N PHE A 189 -29.08 5.74 -14.60
CA PHE A 189 -27.70 5.97 -15.02
C PHE A 189 -27.63 6.29 -16.51
N SER A 190 -26.91 7.34 -16.87
CA SER A 190 -26.53 7.66 -18.24
C SER A 190 -25.02 7.76 -18.34
N PHE A 191 -24.40 6.96 -19.21
CA PHE A 191 -22.96 6.87 -19.34
C PHE A 191 -22.43 7.57 -20.59
N ALA A 192 -21.44 8.43 -20.41
CA ALA A 192 -20.55 8.88 -21.47
C ALA A 192 -19.27 8.03 -21.39
N ARG A 193 -19.32 6.81 -21.98
CA ARG A 193 -18.27 5.77 -21.84
C ARG A 193 -17.72 5.29 -23.20
N ASN A 194 -18.23 5.80 -24.31
CA ASN A 194 -17.67 5.49 -25.61
C ASN A 194 -16.27 6.08 -25.72
N HIS A 195 -15.25 5.24 -25.98
CA HIS A 195 -13.84 5.60 -25.94
C HIS A 195 -13.35 6.04 -24.54
N GLY A 196 -13.97 5.53 -23.48
CA GLY A 196 -13.48 5.74 -22.11
C GLY A 196 -12.17 5.01 -21.89
N ALA A 197 -11.21 5.69 -21.24
CA ALA A 197 -9.86 5.16 -20.99
C ALA A 197 -9.85 3.87 -20.15
N ASP A 198 -10.84 3.69 -19.30
CA ASP A 198 -11.02 2.51 -18.43
C ASP A 198 -11.35 1.22 -19.19
N LYS A 199 -11.64 1.31 -20.50
CA LYS A 199 -11.97 0.16 -21.35
C LYS A 199 -10.85 -0.26 -22.31
N MET A 200 -9.69 0.46 -22.28
CA MET A 200 -8.59 0.31 -23.23
C MET A 200 -7.33 -0.28 -22.60
#